data_d5dbba2fd5a68262fe26ae700107c93f
#
_entry.id   d5dbba2fd5a68262fe26ae700107c93f
#
_cell.length_a   1.000
_cell.length_b   1.000
_cell.length_c   1.000
_cell.angle_alpha   90.00
_cell.angle_beta   90.00
_cell.angle_gamma   90.00
#
_symmetry.space_group_name_H-M   'P 1'
#
loop_
_entity.id
_entity.type
_entity.pdbx_description
1 polymer ?
#
loop_
_entity_poly.entity_id
_entity_poly.type
_entity_poly.pdbx_seq_one_letter_code
_entity_poly.pdbx_strand_id
1 'polypeptide(L)'
;LNRATQALLDTVGNRGAAAGLFSIVVVVQGATPSVSGSTDVADVPQQLRALVEQGKLADMFSPVRTGDGTFTKGLIVGAPVPRQQSAVQLYYLFPLEAEQRTLTLVRNTVLLTGILLVALLAVVALMVTRQVVRPVRVAAEVAERFASGRLRERMTVRGEDDLAALAAS
;
A
#
# COMPACT_ATOMS: atom_id res chain seq x y z
N LEU A 1 40.58 -11.27 -9.10
CA LEU A 1 39.35 -11.57 -9.85
C LEU A 1 39.67 -11.64 -11.33
N ASN A 2 39.21 -12.71 -12.02
CA ASN A 2 39.38 -12.82 -13.46
C ASN A 2 38.61 -11.67 -14.15
N ARG A 3 39.21 -11.04 -15.18
CA ARG A 3 38.56 -9.94 -15.92
C ARG A 3 37.11 -10.29 -16.36
N ALA A 4 36.88 -11.56 -16.72
CA ALA A 4 35.55 -12.06 -17.08
C ALA A 4 34.55 -11.98 -15.92
N THR A 5 34.96 -12.27 -14.69
CA THR A 5 34.10 -12.19 -13.50
C THR A 5 33.79 -10.73 -13.15
N GLN A 6 34.75 -9.84 -13.31
CA GLN A 6 34.52 -8.39 -13.12
C GLN A 6 33.54 -7.86 -14.19
N ALA A 7 33.74 -8.22 -15.47
CA ALA A 7 32.86 -7.79 -16.55
C ALA A 7 31.42 -8.29 -16.36
N LEU A 8 31.23 -9.50 -15.85
CA LEU A 8 29.89 -10.03 -15.53
C LEU A 8 29.25 -9.29 -14.34
N LEU A 9 30.02 -9.05 -13.27
CA LEU A 9 29.51 -8.28 -12.13
C LEU A 9 29.15 -6.84 -12.50
N ASP A 10 29.98 -6.20 -13.32
CA ASP A 10 29.72 -4.85 -13.83
C ASP A 10 28.49 -4.83 -14.74
N THR A 11 28.35 -5.84 -15.61
CA THR A 11 27.23 -5.88 -16.55
C THR A 11 25.92 -6.23 -15.88
N VAL A 12 25.88 -7.24 -15.04
CA VAL A 12 24.65 -7.69 -14.35
C VAL A 12 24.32 -6.78 -13.17
N GLY A 13 25.32 -6.40 -12.37
CA GLY A 13 25.15 -5.53 -11.22
C GLY A 13 24.69 -4.12 -11.62
N ASN A 14 25.32 -3.53 -12.65
CA ASN A 14 24.93 -2.20 -13.11
C ASN A 14 23.56 -2.18 -13.80
N ARG A 15 23.20 -3.24 -14.53
CA ARG A 15 21.84 -3.34 -15.11
C ARG A 15 20.77 -3.51 -14.03
N GLY A 16 21.01 -4.33 -13.01
CA GLY A 16 20.11 -4.49 -11.88
C GLY A 16 19.96 -3.21 -11.06
N ALA A 17 21.07 -2.53 -10.79
CA ALA A 17 21.11 -1.26 -10.07
C ALA A 17 20.46 -0.13 -10.89
N ALA A 18 20.71 -0.04 -12.19
CA ALA A 18 20.09 0.94 -13.08
C ALA A 18 18.58 0.74 -13.21
N ALA A 19 18.10 -0.51 -13.11
CA ALA A 19 16.68 -0.83 -13.08
C ALA A 19 16.04 -0.64 -11.70
N GLY A 20 16.83 -0.30 -10.65
CA GLY A 20 16.35 -0.17 -9.28
C GLY A 20 15.93 -1.49 -8.63
N LEU A 21 16.26 -2.63 -9.24
CA LEU A 21 15.83 -3.94 -8.79
C LEU A 21 16.67 -4.48 -7.64
N PHE A 22 17.98 -4.35 -7.74
CA PHE A 22 18.92 -4.78 -6.71
C PHE A 22 20.30 -4.13 -6.91
N SER A 23 21.06 -4.02 -5.84
CA SER A 23 22.47 -3.67 -5.87
C SER A 23 23.33 -4.83 -5.38
N ILE A 24 24.57 -4.92 -5.85
CA ILE A 24 25.50 -5.98 -5.47
C ILE A 24 26.73 -5.36 -4.79
N VAL A 25 27.12 -5.95 -3.67
CA VAL A 25 28.38 -5.67 -3.00
C VAL A 25 29.20 -6.94 -2.93
N VAL A 26 30.40 -6.92 -3.48
CA VAL A 26 31.34 -8.04 -3.46
C VAL A 26 32.54 -7.66 -2.60
N VAL A 27 32.76 -8.41 -1.54
CA VAL A 27 33.91 -8.24 -0.66
C VAL A 27 34.84 -9.43 -0.87
N VAL A 28 36.08 -9.14 -1.24
CA VAL A 28 37.14 -10.14 -1.38
C VAL A 28 38.19 -9.88 -0.36
N GLN A 29 38.54 -10.89 0.42
CA GLN A 29 39.56 -10.74 1.45
C GLN A 29 40.91 -10.32 0.84
N GLY A 30 41.45 -9.19 1.29
CA GLY A 30 42.71 -8.63 0.80
C GLY A 30 42.60 -7.80 -0.49
N ALA A 31 41.40 -7.49 -0.97
CA ALA A 31 41.17 -6.63 -2.14
C ALA A 31 40.16 -5.51 -1.81
N THR A 32 40.17 -4.48 -2.63
CA THR A 32 39.14 -3.42 -2.55
C THR A 32 37.78 -4.00 -2.88
N PRO A 33 36.74 -3.70 -2.09
CA PRO A 33 35.39 -4.15 -2.38
C PRO A 33 34.90 -3.61 -3.73
N SER A 34 34.15 -4.42 -4.46
CA SER A 34 33.47 -4.01 -5.69
C SER A 34 31.99 -3.80 -5.40
N VAL A 35 31.46 -2.65 -5.76
CA VAL A 35 30.07 -2.28 -5.51
C VAL A 35 29.38 -1.91 -6.84
N SER A 36 28.09 -2.19 -6.94
CA SER A 36 27.27 -1.75 -8.06
C SER A 36 26.29 -0.65 -7.64
N GLY A 37 26.09 0.34 -8.51
CA GLY A 37 25.19 1.45 -8.25
C GLY A 37 25.73 2.45 -7.19
N SER A 38 24.83 3.03 -6.42
CA SER A 38 25.13 4.05 -5.39
C SER A 38 25.37 3.46 -3.98
N THR A 39 25.49 2.15 -3.87
CA THR A 39 25.60 1.39 -2.62
C THR A 39 27.07 1.41 -2.11
N ASP A 40 27.24 1.34 -0.80
CA ASP A 40 28.53 1.21 -0.15
C ASP A 40 28.58 -0.08 0.69
N VAL A 41 29.79 -0.58 0.99
CA VAL A 41 30.00 -1.68 1.93
C VAL A 41 29.49 -1.30 3.34
N ALA A 42 29.53 -0.03 3.69
CA ALA A 42 28.99 0.48 4.95
C ALA A 42 27.46 0.30 5.08
N ASP A 43 26.75 0.17 3.96
CA ASP A 43 25.31 -0.07 3.95
C ASP A 43 24.94 -1.52 4.37
N VAL A 44 25.93 -2.44 4.40
CA VAL A 44 25.76 -3.82 4.86
C VAL A 44 25.93 -3.90 6.38
N PRO A 45 24.91 -4.31 7.16
CA PRO A 45 24.99 -4.40 8.62
C PRO A 45 26.15 -5.30 9.11
N GLN A 46 26.84 -4.86 10.15
CA GLN A 46 27.95 -5.62 10.72
C GLN A 46 27.55 -7.03 11.17
N GLN A 47 26.34 -7.18 11.72
CA GLN A 47 25.80 -8.49 12.15
C GLN A 47 25.70 -9.46 10.98
N LEU A 48 25.22 -9.00 9.82
CA LEU A 48 25.12 -9.82 8.62
C LEU A 48 26.51 -10.20 8.09
N ARG A 49 27.43 -9.25 8.08
CA ARG A 49 28.83 -9.52 7.68
C ARG A 49 29.48 -10.59 8.55
N ALA A 50 29.32 -10.52 9.86
CA ALA A 50 29.85 -11.51 10.79
C ALA A 50 29.32 -12.92 10.55
N LEU A 51 28.03 -13.07 10.17
CA LEU A 51 27.44 -14.37 9.84
C LEU A 51 28.00 -14.93 8.52
N VAL A 52 28.14 -14.08 7.51
CA VAL A 52 28.71 -14.47 6.21
C VAL A 52 30.20 -14.83 6.34
N GLU A 53 30.97 -14.13 7.18
CA GLU A 53 32.36 -14.46 7.51
C GLU A 53 32.49 -15.83 8.17
N GLN A 54 31.49 -16.27 8.95
CA GLN A 54 31.41 -17.62 9.52
C GLN A 54 31.03 -18.68 8.48
N GLY A 55 30.88 -18.32 7.21
CA GLY A 55 30.48 -19.24 6.15
C GLY A 55 28.99 -19.54 6.06
N LYS A 56 28.14 -18.72 6.70
CA LYS A 56 26.68 -18.91 6.70
C LYS A 56 26.01 -18.02 5.67
N LEU A 57 25.02 -18.60 4.95
CA LEU A 57 24.05 -17.80 4.19
C LEU A 57 23.13 -17.13 5.22
N ALA A 58 22.96 -15.83 5.12
CA ALA A 58 22.10 -15.06 6.02
C ALA A 58 21.41 -13.92 5.30
N ASP A 59 20.26 -13.53 5.79
CA ASP A 59 19.49 -12.39 5.31
C ASP A 59 19.04 -11.47 6.46
N MET A 60 18.84 -10.20 6.16
CA MET A 60 18.43 -9.23 7.14
C MET A 60 17.66 -8.07 6.47
N PHE A 61 16.58 -7.64 7.12
CA PHE A 61 15.93 -6.38 6.75
C PHE A 61 16.71 -5.19 7.32
N SER A 62 17.14 -4.30 6.45
CA SER A 62 17.90 -3.09 6.82
C SER A 62 17.57 -1.96 5.85
N PRO A 63 17.78 -0.69 6.24
CA PRO A 63 17.74 0.40 5.28
C PRO A 63 18.78 0.18 4.17
N VAL A 64 18.31 0.25 2.92
CA VAL A 64 19.13 0.12 1.71
C VAL A 64 19.09 1.43 0.96
N ARG A 65 20.24 1.87 0.45
CA ARG A 65 20.35 3.08 -0.35
C ARG A 65 19.79 2.83 -1.76
N THR A 66 18.89 3.70 -2.18
CA THR A 66 18.29 3.69 -3.52
C THR A 66 19.18 4.48 -4.51
N GLY A 67 18.93 4.33 -5.80
CA GLY A 67 19.70 5.00 -6.86
C GLY A 67 19.71 6.53 -6.78
N ASP A 68 18.70 7.14 -6.17
CA ASP A 68 18.58 8.57 -5.89
C ASP A 68 19.31 9.03 -4.59
N GLY A 69 19.95 8.10 -3.87
CA GLY A 69 20.69 8.38 -2.63
C GLY A 69 19.83 8.36 -1.37
N THR A 70 18.52 8.13 -1.46
CA THR A 70 17.64 7.99 -0.30
C THR A 70 17.73 6.60 0.31
N PHE A 71 17.35 6.48 1.60
CA PHE A 71 17.30 5.19 2.28
C PHE A 71 15.85 4.69 2.34
N THR A 72 15.65 3.45 1.89
CA THR A 72 14.37 2.75 2.00
C THR A 72 14.51 1.44 2.73
N LYS A 73 13.41 0.87 3.21
CA LYS A 73 13.44 -0.50 3.73
C LYS A 73 13.82 -1.46 2.61
N GLY A 74 14.76 -2.34 2.88
CA GLY A 74 15.22 -3.34 1.94
C GLY A 74 15.55 -4.65 2.62
N LEU A 75 15.74 -5.67 1.81
CA LEU A 75 16.25 -6.97 2.22
C LEU A 75 17.70 -7.09 1.73
N ILE A 76 18.60 -7.44 2.62
CA ILE A 76 20.00 -7.73 2.29
C ILE A 76 20.23 -9.20 2.48
N VAL A 77 20.69 -9.88 1.43
CA VAL A 77 21.05 -11.31 1.45
C VAL A 77 22.55 -11.41 1.26
N GLY A 78 23.23 -12.03 2.22
CA GLY A 78 24.66 -12.26 2.20
C GLY A 78 24.98 -13.74 2.03
N ALA A 79 25.84 -14.07 1.07
CA ALA A 79 26.29 -15.43 0.79
C ALA A 79 27.81 -15.54 0.75
N PRO A 80 28.41 -16.48 1.47
CA PRO A 80 29.81 -16.82 1.29
C PRO A 80 30.00 -17.62 -0.01
N VAL A 81 30.97 -17.22 -0.82
CA VAL A 81 31.36 -17.98 -2.02
C VAL A 81 32.67 -18.69 -1.72
N PRO A 82 32.67 -20.01 -1.49
CA PRO A 82 33.87 -20.74 -1.20
C PRO A 82 34.78 -20.75 -2.43
N ARG A 83 35.97 -20.21 -2.29
CA ARG A 83 37.05 -20.31 -3.30
C ARG A 83 38.32 -20.83 -2.63
N GLN A 84 39.13 -21.57 -3.41
CA GLN A 84 40.34 -22.23 -2.90
C GLN A 84 41.42 -21.28 -2.39
N GLN A 85 41.40 -19.99 -2.77
CA GLN A 85 42.49 -19.04 -2.45
C GLN A 85 42.05 -17.76 -1.77
N SER A 86 40.75 -17.45 -1.68
CA SER A 86 40.26 -16.21 -1.06
C SER A 86 38.81 -16.35 -0.66
N ALA A 87 38.45 -15.94 0.55
CA ALA A 87 37.06 -15.84 0.96
C ALA A 87 36.39 -14.67 0.19
N VAL A 88 35.39 -14.99 -0.60
CA VAL A 88 34.58 -14.02 -1.31
C VAL A 88 33.20 -13.97 -0.64
N GLN A 89 32.75 -12.78 -0.32
CA GLN A 89 31.44 -12.54 0.26
C GLN A 89 30.62 -11.74 -0.76
N LEU A 90 29.42 -12.19 -1.02
CA LEU A 90 28.51 -11.59 -1.99
C LEU A 90 27.25 -11.13 -1.25
N TYR A 91 26.90 -9.85 -1.38
CA TYR A 91 25.73 -9.27 -0.81
C TYR A 91 24.82 -8.71 -1.88
N TYR A 92 23.55 -9.13 -1.85
CA TYR A 92 22.48 -8.60 -2.68
C TYR A 92 21.61 -7.70 -1.83
N LEU A 93 21.40 -6.47 -2.27
CA LEU A 93 20.57 -5.48 -1.60
C LEU A 93 19.33 -5.22 -2.47
N PHE A 94 18.17 -5.57 -1.96
CA PHE A 94 16.89 -5.42 -2.64
C PHE A 94 16.11 -4.26 -2.01
N PRO A 95 15.97 -3.09 -2.66
CA PRO A 95 15.11 -2.03 -2.19
C PRO A 95 13.63 -2.43 -2.37
N LEU A 96 12.82 -2.27 -1.31
CA LEU A 96 11.39 -2.65 -1.31
C LEU A 96 10.45 -1.46 -1.56
N GLU A 97 10.91 -0.43 -2.28
CA GLU A 97 10.10 0.78 -2.53
C GLU A 97 8.89 0.52 -3.42
N ALA A 98 9.05 -0.27 -4.47
CA ALA A 98 7.98 -0.52 -5.43
C ALA A 98 6.79 -1.21 -4.77
N GLU A 99 7.06 -2.17 -3.89
CA GLU A 99 6.05 -2.91 -3.13
C GLU A 99 5.32 -1.98 -2.14
N GLN A 100 6.03 -1.08 -1.47
CA GLN A 100 5.43 -0.15 -0.51
C GLN A 100 4.52 0.88 -1.19
N ARG A 101 4.91 1.41 -2.35
CA ARG A 101 4.08 2.33 -3.13
C ARG A 101 2.79 1.64 -3.60
N THR A 102 2.89 0.42 -4.09
CA THR A 102 1.73 -0.38 -4.54
C THR A 102 0.77 -0.65 -3.39
N LEU A 103 1.28 -1.07 -2.22
CA LEU A 103 0.47 -1.30 -1.03
C LEU A 103 -0.25 -0.02 -0.54
N THR A 104 0.44 1.13 -0.59
CA THR A 104 -0.16 2.40 -0.20
C THR A 104 -1.27 2.82 -1.17
N LEU A 105 -1.08 2.66 -2.47
CA LEU A 105 -2.09 2.94 -3.48
C LEU A 105 -3.31 2.03 -3.31
N VAL A 106 -3.11 0.73 -3.16
CA VAL A 106 -4.20 -0.24 -2.93
C VAL A 106 -4.97 0.12 -1.65
N ARG A 107 -4.26 0.36 -0.55
CA ARG A 107 -4.90 0.75 0.72
C ARG A 107 -5.73 2.02 0.58
N ASN A 108 -5.18 3.06 -0.03
CA ASN A 108 -5.87 4.33 -0.20
C ASN A 108 -7.09 4.19 -1.12
N THR A 109 -6.99 3.41 -2.19
CA THR A 109 -8.11 3.14 -3.10
C THR A 109 -9.23 2.39 -2.38
N VAL A 110 -8.90 1.34 -1.62
CA VAL A 110 -9.90 0.57 -0.85
C VAL A 110 -10.58 1.44 0.21
N LEU A 111 -9.81 2.25 0.94
CA LEU A 111 -10.37 3.16 1.94
C LEU A 111 -11.29 4.21 1.32
N LEU A 112 -10.86 4.84 0.22
CA LEU A 112 -11.67 5.85 -0.47
C LEU A 112 -12.97 5.25 -1.01
N THR A 113 -12.89 4.09 -1.66
CA THR A 113 -14.06 3.37 -2.19
C THR A 113 -15.01 2.96 -1.07
N GLY A 114 -14.46 2.46 0.06
CA GLY A 114 -15.26 2.11 1.23
C GLY A 114 -16.01 3.29 1.82
N ILE A 115 -15.33 4.44 2.00
CA ILE A 115 -15.95 5.67 2.50
C ILE A 115 -17.05 6.16 1.54
N LEU A 116 -16.78 6.14 0.22
CA LEU A 116 -17.75 6.55 -0.79
C LEU A 116 -19.01 5.66 -0.76
N LEU A 117 -18.83 4.35 -0.63
CA LEU A 117 -19.93 3.40 -0.54
C LEU A 117 -20.79 3.65 0.71
N VAL A 118 -20.16 3.84 1.86
CA VAL A 118 -20.88 4.15 3.11
C VAL A 118 -21.64 5.47 2.99
N ALA A 119 -21.02 6.50 2.41
CA ALA A 119 -21.68 7.78 2.16
C ALA A 119 -22.89 7.64 1.23
N LEU A 120 -22.77 6.87 0.15
CA LEU A 120 -23.86 6.59 -0.78
C LEU A 120 -25.02 5.88 -0.05
N LEU A 121 -24.73 4.84 0.72
CA LEU A 121 -25.74 4.13 1.50
C LEU A 121 -26.44 5.05 2.51
N ALA A 122 -25.71 5.94 3.17
CA ALA A 122 -26.27 6.93 4.08
C ALA A 122 -27.21 7.91 3.37
N VAL A 123 -26.82 8.39 2.18
CA VAL A 123 -27.68 9.27 1.36
C VAL A 123 -28.96 8.56 0.96
N VAL A 124 -28.87 7.32 0.46
CA VAL A 124 -30.03 6.52 0.09
C VAL A 124 -30.95 6.28 1.30
N ALA A 125 -30.39 5.90 2.44
CA ALA A 125 -31.16 5.69 3.67
C ALA A 125 -31.89 6.97 4.12
N LEU A 126 -31.20 8.13 4.06
CA LEU A 126 -31.82 9.41 4.40
C LEU A 126 -32.92 9.80 3.40
N MET A 127 -32.70 9.52 2.12
CA MET A 127 -33.70 9.79 1.09
C MET A 127 -34.95 8.93 1.29
N VAL A 128 -34.79 7.63 1.50
CA VAL A 128 -35.92 6.71 1.80
C VAL A 128 -36.65 7.13 3.08
N THR A 129 -35.90 7.47 4.14
CA THR A 129 -36.51 7.91 5.39
C THR A 129 -37.36 9.18 5.21
N ARG A 130 -36.86 10.13 4.42
CA ARG A 130 -37.57 11.40 4.17
C ARG A 130 -38.75 11.26 3.24
N GLN A 131 -38.61 10.47 2.18
CA GLN A 131 -39.65 10.37 1.13
C GLN A 131 -40.73 9.33 1.44
N VAL A 132 -40.40 8.26 2.13
CA VAL A 132 -41.34 7.15 2.38
C VAL A 132 -41.75 7.06 3.84
N VAL A 133 -40.81 6.98 4.76
CA VAL A 133 -41.12 6.70 6.17
C VAL A 133 -41.84 7.87 6.85
N ARG A 134 -41.43 9.11 6.55
CA ARG A 134 -42.07 10.30 7.14
C ARG A 134 -43.55 10.44 6.73
N PRO A 135 -43.92 10.45 5.45
CA PRO A 135 -45.31 10.62 5.06
C PRO A 135 -46.18 9.46 5.53
N VAL A 136 -45.70 8.22 5.52
CA VAL A 136 -46.44 7.06 6.03
C VAL A 136 -46.71 7.20 7.52
N ARG A 137 -45.75 7.67 8.30
CA ARG A 137 -45.92 7.88 9.76
C ARG A 137 -46.93 8.99 10.06
N VAL A 138 -46.88 10.10 9.32
CA VAL A 138 -47.85 11.19 9.43
C VAL A 138 -49.26 10.71 9.08
N ALA A 139 -49.41 9.92 7.97
CA ALA A 139 -50.70 9.36 7.61
C ALA A 139 -51.24 8.40 8.67
N ALA A 140 -50.40 7.58 9.30
CA ALA A 140 -50.79 6.68 10.37
C ALA A 140 -51.27 7.45 11.63
N GLU A 141 -50.53 8.52 12.00
CA GLU A 141 -50.90 9.37 13.12
C GLU A 141 -52.24 10.10 12.89
N VAL A 142 -52.48 10.56 11.65
CA VAL A 142 -53.76 11.19 11.30
C VAL A 142 -54.91 10.16 11.30
N ALA A 143 -54.71 8.94 10.79
CA ALA A 143 -55.70 7.88 10.83
C ALA A 143 -56.04 7.48 12.27
N GLU A 144 -55.10 7.42 13.17
CA GLU A 144 -55.31 7.12 14.60
C GLU A 144 -56.10 8.23 15.32
N ARG A 145 -55.84 9.49 14.95
CA ARG A 145 -56.62 10.65 15.44
C ARG A 145 -58.05 10.65 14.93
N PHE A 146 -58.29 10.26 13.68
CA PHE A 146 -59.67 10.05 13.15
C PHE A 146 -60.38 8.93 13.87
N ALA A 147 -59.71 7.80 14.12
CA ALA A 147 -60.28 6.68 14.86
C ALA A 147 -60.65 7.04 16.33
N SER A 148 -59.96 8.01 16.93
CA SER A 148 -60.25 8.51 18.25
C SER A 148 -61.32 9.63 18.32
N GLY A 149 -62.05 9.87 17.20
CA GLY A 149 -63.24 10.76 17.14
C GLY A 149 -62.95 12.28 16.99
N ARG A 150 -61.71 12.66 16.67
CA ARG A 150 -61.37 14.08 16.42
C ARG A 150 -61.53 14.45 14.95
N LEU A 151 -62.75 14.66 14.50
CA LEU A 151 -63.12 14.86 13.08
C LEU A 151 -62.83 16.26 12.50
N ARG A 152 -62.18 17.18 13.22
CA ARG A 152 -62.03 18.60 12.81
C ARG A 152 -60.67 19.02 12.23
N GLU A 153 -59.72 18.12 12.03
CA GLU A 153 -58.42 18.48 11.47
C GLU A 153 -58.36 18.23 9.95
N ARG A 154 -58.30 19.32 9.16
CA ARG A 154 -58.08 19.24 7.73
C ARG A 154 -56.58 18.98 7.47
N MET A 155 -56.34 18.01 6.57
CA MET A 155 -55.00 17.68 6.09
C MET A 155 -54.39 18.87 5.33
N THR A 156 -53.30 19.44 5.74
CA THR A 156 -52.54 20.44 4.98
C THR A 156 -51.84 19.73 3.85
N VAL A 157 -52.34 19.89 2.63
CA VAL A 157 -51.73 19.38 1.40
C VAL A 157 -50.46 20.19 1.14
N ARG A 158 -49.31 19.58 1.28
CA ARG A 158 -47.99 20.11 0.91
C ARG A 158 -47.41 19.23 -0.20
N GLY A 159 -47.44 19.71 -1.42
CA GLY A 159 -46.81 19.08 -2.58
C GLY A 159 -47.43 19.58 -3.87
N GLU A 160 -46.60 19.83 -4.89
CA GLU A 160 -46.98 20.20 -6.25
C GLU A 160 -47.29 18.98 -7.11
N ASP A 161 -47.56 17.82 -6.52
CA ASP A 161 -47.78 16.56 -7.24
C ASP A 161 -49.27 16.38 -7.58
N ASP A 162 -49.56 15.53 -8.56
CA ASP A 162 -50.89 15.22 -9.14
C ASP A 162 -51.99 14.86 -8.11
N LEU A 163 -51.61 14.52 -6.87
CA LEU A 163 -52.54 14.28 -5.77
C LEU A 163 -53.16 15.56 -5.20
N ALA A 164 -52.56 16.70 -5.41
CA ALA A 164 -53.10 18.00 -5.00
C ALA A 164 -54.34 18.38 -5.85
N ALA A 165 -54.37 17.96 -7.10
CA ALA A 165 -55.48 18.19 -8.02
C ALA A 165 -56.72 17.37 -7.62
N LEU A 166 -56.51 16.16 -7.08
CA LEU A 166 -57.61 15.29 -6.66
C LEU A 166 -58.26 15.75 -5.33
N ALA A 167 -57.52 16.46 -4.48
CA ALA A 167 -58.05 16.95 -3.23
C ALA A 167 -58.85 18.28 -3.36
N ALA A 168 -58.80 18.92 -4.55
CA ALA A 168 -59.48 20.20 -4.85
C ALA A 168 -60.83 20.00 -5.59
N SER A 169 -61.17 18.76 -6.02
CA SER A 169 -62.45 18.41 -6.60
C SER A 169 -63.43 17.84 -5.57
#